data_abf402c001dbf94956b871cb16d39952
#
_entry.id   abf402c001dbf94956b871cb16d39952
#
_cell.length_a   1.000
_cell.length_b   1.000
_cell.length_c   1.000
_cell.angle_alpha   90.00
_cell.angle_beta   90.00
_cell.angle_gamma   90.00
#
_symmetry.space_group_name_H-M   'P 1'
#
loop_
_entity.id
_entity.type
_entity.pdbx_description
1 polymer ?
#
loop_
_entity_poly.entity_id
_entity_poly.type
_entity_poly.pdbx_seq_one_letter_code
_entity_poly.pdbx_strand_id
1 'polypeptide(L)'
;MSKKSEAKAPQLIVGWDCGYSNCKLAYGLSTDEEPTLLVRPAQAAPVKELHGSDKLKPGEYAVQVNEEAWAAFLDPGRARLNRELHGDYPSTDPYKALFHAGLIAACQSGNVVDRLVTGLPTSQARDPRHVEALVARLKGVHQVAPKRQIEVREVEVLAQPVGTLCDVHSYHDDADLFGEASLLVLDPGFFSVDWVMFRRGDIQRESSNTSLDAMSVLLDTINEEIAREHGGDGPGRDKIEIALQNNRESVLMFGNRLDLAPYVDRAMSTVAPRALSNLKEQMRFMEGEALDFIIVGGGGARFYQDAAQHLFPRAKVIVADNNVTSNASGYWFHGLSNAI
;
A
#
# COMPACT_ATOMS: atom_id res chain seq x y z
N MET A 1 43.33 14.25 -23.39
CA MET A 1 42.14 13.62 -24.00
C MET A 1 41.16 13.36 -22.87
N SER A 2 40.17 14.25 -22.75
CA SER A 2 39.07 14.09 -21.73
C SER A 2 38.15 12.96 -22.17
N LYS A 3 38.05 11.92 -21.35
CA LYS A 3 36.98 10.89 -21.53
C LYS A 3 35.65 11.62 -21.39
N LYS A 4 34.90 11.78 -22.48
CA LYS A 4 33.49 12.10 -22.40
C LYS A 4 32.85 10.98 -21.56
N SER A 5 32.29 11.32 -20.41
CA SER A 5 31.39 10.45 -19.67
C SER A 5 30.19 10.21 -20.61
N GLU A 6 30.03 8.99 -21.10
CA GLU A 6 28.81 8.58 -21.79
C GLU A 6 27.67 8.75 -20.78
N ALA A 7 26.74 9.64 -21.08
CA ALA A 7 25.54 9.79 -20.25
C ALA A 7 24.82 8.44 -20.24
N LYS A 8 24.59 7.86 -19.06
CA LYS A 8 23.78 6.65 -18.90
C LYS A 8 22.42 6.87 -19.58
N ALA A 9 21.93 5.87 -20.30
CA ALA A 9 20.57 5.92 -20.85
C ALA A 9 19.55 6.05 -19.71
N PRO A 10 18.46 6.85 -19.90
CA PRO A 10 17.41 6.95 -18.91
C PRO A 10 16.86 5.57 -18.52
N GLN A 11 16.70 5.32 -17.22
CA GLN A 11 16.23 4.07 -16.66
C GLN A 11 14.75 4.19 -16.31
N LEU A 12 13.94 3.19 -16.60
CA LEU A 12 12.55 3.13 -16.14
C LEU A 12 12.52 2.61 -14.70
N ILE A 13 12.01 3.44 -13.80
CA ILE A 13 11.85 3.17 -12.38
C ILE A 13 10.36 2.98 -12.08
N VAL A 14 10.02 1.97 -11.29
CA VAL A 14 8.64 1.66 -10.91
C VAL A 14 8.57 1.47 -9.40
N GLY A 15 7.74 2.28 -8.72
CA GLY A 15 7.27 2.07 -7.37
C GLY A 15 5.96 1.27 -7.41
N TRP A 16 5.92 0.09 -6.78
CA TRP A 16 4.77 -0.81 -6.75
C TRP A 16 4.27 -1.02 -5.32
N ASP A 17 3.08 -0.51 -5.03
CA ASP A 17 2.37 -0.75 -3.76
C ASP A 17 1.04 -1.45 -4.05
N CYS A 18 0.98 -2.75 -3.83
CA CYS A 18 -0.22 -3.56 -4.01
C CYS A 18 -0.83 -3.92 -2.65
N GLY A 19 -1.74 -3.07 -2.21
CA GLY A 19 -2.56 -3.34 -1.03
C GLY A 19 -3.76 -4.24 -1.33
N TYR A 20 -4.56 -4.50 -0.30
CA TYR A 20 -5.75 -5.34 -0.44
C TYR A 20 -6.90 -4.68 -1.20
N SER A 21 -7.05 -3.35 -1.13
CA SER A 21 -8.12 -2.62 -1.81
C SER A 21 -7.69 -2.11 -3.17
N ASN A 22 -6.51 -1.50 -3.24
CA ASN A 22 -6.00 -0.86 -4.44
C ASN A 22 -4.53 -1.22 -4.67
N CYS A 23 -4.17 -1.34 -5.94
CA CYS A 23 -2.79 -1.27 -6.40
C CYS A 23 -2.46 0.17 -6.76
N LYS A 24 -1.31 0.64 -6.32
CA LYS A 24 -0.79 1.96 -6.64
C LYS A 24 0.55 1.79 -7.32
N LEU A 25 0.72 2.50 -8.42
CA LEU A 25 1.97 2.59 -9.15
C LEU A 25 2.44 4.03 -9.21
N ALA A 26 3.75 4.19 -9.05
CA ALA A 26 4.46 5.40 -9.44
C ALA A 26 5.53 4.98 -10.45
N TYR A 27 5.56 5.56 -11.64
CA TYR A 27 6.52 5.17 -12.66
C TYR A 27 6.98 6.36 -13.49
N GLY A 28 8.22 6.30 -13.94
CA GLY A 28 8.85 7.34 -14.75
C GLY A 28 10.30 7.01 -15.04
N LEU A 29 10.93 7.82 -15.87
CA LEU A 29 12.33 7.70 -16.19
C LEU A 29 13.19 8.32 -15.07
N SER A 30 14.44 7.88 -14.97
CA SER A 30 15.43 8.47 -14.03
C SER A 30 15.77 9.93 -14.32
N THR A 31 15.23 10.51 -15.39
CA THR A 31 15.36 11.93 -15.76
C THR A 31 14.12 12.75 -15.41
N ASP A 32 13.06 12.11 -14.97
CA ASP A 32 11.81 12.79 -14.62
C ASP A 32 11.92 13.40 -13.23
N GLU A 33 11.30 14.55 -13.01
CA GLU A 33 11.26 15.21 -11.69
C GLU A 33 10.22 14.56 -10.78
N GLU A 34 9.11 14.07 -11.36
CA GLU A 34 8.00 13.43 -10.66
C GLU A 34 7.52 12.19 -11.42
N PRO A 35 7.01 11.17 -10.70
CA PRO A 35 6.46 9.98 -11.33
C PRO A 35 5.05 10.20 -11.86
N THR A 36 4.67 9.43 -12.87
CA THR A 36 3.26 9.22 -13.20
C THR A 36 2.61 8.32 -12.18
N LEU A 37 1.51 8.75 -11.56
CA LEU A 37 0.78 7.99 -10.55
C LEU A 37 -0.43 7.27 -11.17
N LEU A 38 -0.66 6.03 -10.77
CA LEU A 38 -1.80 5.22 -11.17
C LEU A 38 -2.36 4.47 -9.96
N VAL A 39 -3.67 4.64 -9.71
CA VAL A 39 -4.41 3.88 -8.70
C VAL A 39 -5.46 3.02 -9.38
N ARG A 40 -5.51 1.74 -9.07
CA ARG A 40 -6.46 0.76 -9.64
C ARG A 40 -6.97 -0.18 -8.56
N PRO A 41 -8.20 -0.71 -8.71
CA PRO A 41 -8.69 -1.75 -7.80
C PRO A 41 -7.75 -2.95 -7.80
N ALA A 42 -7.42 -3.48 -6.62
CA ALA A 42 -6.57 -4.66 -6.51
C ALA A 42 -7.38 -5.94 -6.72
N GLN A 43 -8.06 -6.07 -7.87
CA GLN A 43 -8.90 -7.21 -8.22
C GLN A 43 -8.45 -7.82 -9.54
N ALA A 44 -8.26 -9.15 -9.53
CA ALA A 44 -7.95 -9.92 -10.72
C ALA A 44 -8.62 -11.30 -10.66
N ALA A 45 -9.02 -11.81 -11.81
CA ALA A 45 -9.61 -13.14 -11.93
C ALA A 45 -9.32 -13.75 -13.31
N PRO A 46 -9.38 -15.08 -13.44
CA PRO A 46 -9.42 -15.74 -14.74
C PRO A 46 -10.57 -15.19 -15.59
N VAL A 47 -10.32 -14.96 -16.89
CA VAL A 47 -11.35 -14.41 -17.80
C VAL A 47 -12.63 -15.24 -17.81
N LYS A 48 -12.50 -16.57 -17.67
CA LYS A 48 -13.65 -17.49 -17.58
C LYS A 48 -14.56 -17.29 -16.36
N GLU A 49 -14.10 -16.58 -15.35
CA GLU A 49 -14.84 -16.32 -14.09
C GLU A 49 -15.45 -14.93 -14.04
N LEU A 50 -15.33 -14.15 -15.14
CA LEU A 50 -15.92 -12.82 -15.19
C LEU A 50 -17.46 -12.90 -15.27
N HIS A 51 -18.11 -12.02 -14.54
CA HIS A 51 -19.55 -11.85 -14.59
C HIS A 51 -19.97 -10.90 -15.71
N GLY A 52 -20.96 -11.30 -16.47
CA GLY A 52 -21.58 -10.48 -17.53
C GLY A 52 -20.86 -10.62 -18.87
N SER A 53 -19.99 -9.71 -19.23
CA SER A 53 -19.29 -9.70 -20.52
C SER A 53 -17.81 -9.98 -20.36
N ASP A 54 -17.23 -10.81 -21.23
CA ASP A 54 -15.79 -11.07 -21.30
C ASP A 54 -15.00 -9.86 -21.85
N LYS A 55 -15.69 -8.80 -22.31
CA LYS A 55 -15.06 -7.57 -22.75
C LYS A 55 -14.54 -6.79 -21.57
N LEU A 56 -13.27 -6.41 -21.65
CA LEU A 56 -12.62 -5.55 -20.66
C LEU A 56 -13.14 -4.13 -20.78
N LYS A 57 -13.30 -3.48 -19.63
CA LYS A 57 -13.61 -2.06 -19.54
C LYS A 57 -12.35 -1.20 -19.63
N PRO A 58 -12.47 0.10 -19.92
CA PRO A 58 -11.35 1.03 -19.83
C PRO A 58 -10.69 0.95 -18.44
N GLY A 59 -9.36 0.73 -18.44
CA GLY A 59 -8.58 0.59 -17.21
C GLY A 59 -8.42 -0.85 -16.69
N GLU A 60 -9.19 -1.81 -17.19
CA GLU A 60 -8.96 -3.25 -16.99
C GLU A 60 -7.92 -3.77 -18.00
N TYR A 61 -7.09 -4.71 -17.61
CA TYR A 61 -6.02 -5.26 -18.45
C TYR A 61 -6.16 -6.77 -18.64
N ALA A 62 -6.02 -7.23 -19.90
CA ALA A 62 -5.82 -8.63 -20.17
C ALA A 62 -4.36 -9.00 -19.92
N VAL A 63 -4.15 -10.01 -19.11
CA VAL A 63 -2.81 -10.51 -18.75
C VAL A 63 -2.77 -12.03 -18.84
N GLN A 64 -1.57 -12.59 -18.78
CA GLN A 64 -1.35 -14.03 -18.74
C GLN A 64 -0.71 -14.42 -17.40
N VAL A 65 -1.26 -15.45 -16.75
CA VAL A 65 -0.69 -16.06 -15.55
C VAL A 65 -0.72 -17.58 -15.74
N ASN A 66 0.44 -18.22 -15.63
CA ASN A 66 0.57 -19.69 -15.78
C ASN A 66 -0.15 -20.24 -17.03
N GLU A 67 0.05 -19.58 -18.18
CA GLU A 67 -0.57 -19.90 -19.48
C GLU A 67 -2.09 -19.66 -19.56
N GLU A 68 -2.73 -19.24 -18.47
CA GLU A 68 -4.15 -18.89 -18.43
C GLU A 68 -4.37 -17.40 -18.65
N ALA A 69 -5.50 -17.06 -19.33
CA ALA A 69 -5.90 -15.68 -19.55
C ALA A 69 -6.60 -15.13 -18.30
N TRP A 70 -6.10 -14.01 -17.81
CA TRP A 70 -6.61 -13.28 -16.64
C TRP A 70 -7.02 -11.87 -17.04
N ALA A 71 -7.93 -11.31 -16.26
CA ALA A 71 -8.26 -9.89 -16.27
C ALA A 71 -7.86 -9.29 -14.92
N ALA A 72 -7.21 -8.13 -14.95
CA ALA A 72 -6.69 -7.44 -13.79
C ALA A 72 -7.16 -5.99 -13.72
N PHE A 73 -7.11 -5.38 -12.53
CA PHE A 73 -7.67 -4.08 -12.19
C PHE A 73 -9.18 -4.02 -12.40
N LEU A 74 -9.85 -5.13 -12.08
CA LEU A 74 -11.28 -5.28 -12.25
C LEU A 74 -12.07 -4.38 -11.30
N ASP A 75 -13.16 -3.80 -11.82
CA ASP A 75 -14.15 -3.13 -10.96
C ASP A 75 -14.76 -4.11 -9.94
N PRO A 76 -15.14 -3.63 -8.75
CA PRO A 76 -15.85 -4.43 -7.76
C PRO A 76 -17.09 -5.12 -8.34
N GLY A 77 -17.19 -6.45 -8.10
CA GLY A 77 -18.32 -7.27 -8.56
C GLY A 77 -18.19 -7.82 -9.99
N ARG A 78 -17.07 -7.58 -10.70
CA ARG A 78 -16.77 -8.16 -12.02
C ARG A 78 -16.43 -9.65 -11.96
N ALA A 79 -15.97 -10.14 -10.82
CA ALA A 79 -15.73 -11.56 -10.58
C ALA A 79 -16.10 -11.93 -9.14
N ARG A 80 -16.31 -13.24 -8.87
CA ARG A 80 -16.33 -13.74 -7.50
C ARG A 80 -14.92 -13.66 -6.94
N LEU A 81 -14.79 -12.89 -5.88
CA LEU A 81 -13.50 -12.79 -5.18
C LEU A 81 -13.53 -13.69 -3.96
N ASN A 82 -12.77 -14.77 -4.02
CA ASN A 82 -12.32 -15.47 -2.83
C ASN A 82 -10.99 -14.83 -2.42
N ARG A 83 -11.06 -13.65 -1.80
CA ARG A 83 -9.88 -13.08 -1.16
C ARG A 83 -9.75 -13.69 0.23
N GLU A 84 -8.89 -14.65 0.32
CA GLU A 84 -8.32 -15.01 1.59
C GLU A 84 -7.29 -13.93 1.96
N LEU A 85 -7.50 -13.27 3.10
CA LEU A 85 -6.55 -12.33 3.69
C LEU A 85 -5.41 -13.16 4.29
N HIS A 86 -4.42 -13.49 3.48
CA HIS A 86 -3.27 -14.29 3.91
C HIS A 86 -2.00 -13.44 3.92
N GLY A 87 -1.16 -13.67 4.91
CA GLY A 87 0.20 -13.17 4.92
C GLY A 87 1.01 -13.53 3.65
N ASP A 88 0.54 -14.51 2.88
CA ASP A 88 1.13 -14.97 1.63
C ASP A 88 0.51 -14.35 0.37
N TYR A 89 -0.27 -13.27 0.49
CA TYR A 89 -0.91 -12.62 -0.65
C TYR A 89 0.03 -12.37 -1.84
N PRO A 90 1.28 -11.91 -1.67
CA PRO A 90 2.22 -11.75 -2.77
C PRO A 90 2.56 -13.04 -3.52
N SER A 91 2.29 -14.22 -2.95
CA SER A 91 2.54 -15.53 -3.59
C SER A 91 1.41 -15.99 -4.51
N THR A 92 0.26 -15.33 -4.49
CA THR A 92 -0.97 -15.74 -5.19
C THR A 92 -0.96 -15.40 -6.68
N ASP A 93 -1.76 -16.12 -7.47
CA ASP A 93 -1.97 -15.81 -8.91
C ASP A 93 -2.70 -14.49 -9.14
N PRO A 94 -3.71 -14.10 -8.34
CA PRO A 94 -4.29 -12.76 -8.43
C PRO A 94 -3.24 -11.64 -8.28
N TYR A 95 -2.33 -11.74 -7.30
CA TYR A 95 -1.24 -10.77 -7.15
C TYR A 95 -0.35 -10.73 -8.39
N LYS A 96 0.00 -11.89 -8.96
CA LYS A 96 0.79 -11.98 -10.18
C LYS A 96 0.08 -11.34 -11.37
N ALA A 97 -1.24 -11.53 -11.50
CA ALA A 97 -2.04 -10.90 -12.54
C ALA A 97 -2.05 -9.37 -12.40
N LEU A 98 -2.22 -8.86 -11.19
CA LEU A 98 -2.15 -7.42 -10.89
C LEU A 98 -0.77 -6.85 -11.20
N PHE A 99 0.29 -7.57 -10.83
CA PHE A 99 1.67 -7.17 -11.13
C PHE A 99 1.93 -7.11 -12.64
N HIS A 100 1.50 -8.12 -13.41
CA HIS A 100 1.60 -8.11 -14.87
C HIS A 100 0.86 -6.92 -15.50
N ALA A 101 -0.33 -6.57 -14.99
CA ALA A 101 -1.06 -5.40 -15.43
C ALA A 101 -0.31 -4.09 -15.10
N GLY A 102 0.29 -4.02 -13.92
CA GLY A 102 1.16 -2.91 -13.51
C GLY A 102 2.36 -2.74 -14.44
N LEU A 103 3.04 -3.83 -14.80
CA LEU A 103 4.15 -3.81 -15.75
C LEU A 103 3.71 -3.31 -17.13
N ILE A 104 2.55 -3.75 -17.64
CA ILE A 104 2.00 -3.27 -18.90
C ILE A 104 1.70 -1.78 -18.85
N ALA A 105 1.12 -1.30 -17.74
CA ALA A 105 0.79 0.11 -17.56
C ALA A 105 2.05 0.99 -17.51
N ALA A 106 3.08 0.56 -16.77
CA ALA A 106 4.32 1.31 -16.62
C ALA A 106 5.18 1.30 -17.90
N CYS A 107 5.32 0.14 -18.56
CA CYS A 107 6.17 0.01 -19.74
C CYS A 107 5.54 0.55 -21.02
N GLN A 108 4.22 0.79 -21.08
CA GLN A 108 3.52 1.24 -22.29
C GLN A 108 4.01 0.51 -23.57
N SER A 109 4.97 1.07 -24.30
CA SER A 109 5.57 0.49 -25.50
C SER A 109 6.92 -0.21 -25.26
N GLY A 110 7.51 -0.05 -24.06
CA GLY A 110 8.77 -0.69 -23.67
C GLY A 110 8.59 -2.12 -23.16
N ASN A 111 9.71 -2.81 -22.93
CA ASN A 111 9.74 -4.18 -22.42
C ASN A 111 10.72 -4.37 -21.26
N VAL A 112 11.22 -3.29 -20.66
CA VAL A 112 12.19 -3.36 -19.56
C VAL A 112 11.77 -2.39 -18.46
N VAL A 113 11.75 -2.87 -17.22
CA VAL A 113 11.79 -2.08 -16.00
C VAL A 113 13.20 -2.24 -15.44
N ASP A 114 13.96 -1.14 -15.39
CA ASP A 114 15.34 -1.19 -14.92
C ASP A 114 15.39 -1.40 -13.41
N ARG A 115 14.52 -0.70 -12.68
CA ARG A 115 14.41 -0.80 -11.23
C ARG A 115 12.96 -0.81 -10.76
N LEU A 116 12.61 -1.82 -9.97
CA LEU A 116 11.34 -1.94 -9.26
C LEU A 116 11.60 -1.82 -7.77
N VAL A 117 10.92 -0.90 -7.11
CA VAL A 117 10.90 -0.80 -5.66
C VAL A 117 9.49 -1.10 -5.17
N THR A 118 9.37 -1.93 -4.15
CA THR A 118 8.09 -2.35 -3.57
C THR A 118 8.21 -2.47 -2.05
N GLY A 119 7.11 -2.76 -1.38
CA GLY A 119 7.08 -2.89 0.07
C GLY A 119 6.36 -4.13 0.57
N LEU A 120 6.72 -4.51 1.78
CA LEU A 120 6.02 -5.49 2.59
C LEU A 120 5.56 -4.82 3.90
N PRO A 121 4.52 -5.35 4.55
CA PRO A 121 4.21 -4.99 5.92
C PRO A 121 5.46 -5.05 6.80
N THR A 122 5.60 -4.15 7.75
CA THR A 122 6.83 -3.99 8.54
C THR A 122 7.27 -5.28 9.21
N SER A 123 6.34 -6.10 9.71
CA SER A 123 6.63 -7.40 10.30
C SER A 123 7.24 -8.40 9.30
N GLN A 124 6.77 -8.39 8.04
CA GLN A 124 7.27 -9.28 6.99
C GLN A 124 8.59 -8.78 6.39
N ALA A 125 8.76 -7.46 6.24
CA ALA A 125 9.99 -6.85 5.74
C ALA A 125 11.22 -7.13 6.63
N ARG A 126 11.02 -7.55 7.87
CA ARG A 126 12.08 -7.95 8.81
C ARG A 126 12.57 -9.37 8.58
N ASP A 127 11.75 -10.23 7.97
CA ASP A 127 12.11 -11.62 7.71
C ASP A 127 12.73 -11.74 6.31
N PRO A 128 14.04 -12.04 6.20
CA PRO A 128 14.71 -12.20 4.92
C PRO A 128 14.01 -13.19 3.97
N ARG A 129 13.34 -14.21 4.51
CA ARG A 129 12.62 -15.21 3.69
C ARG A 129 11.48 -14.59 2.90
N HIS A 130 10.71 -13.67 3.50
CA HIS A 130 9.63 -12.96 2.80
C HIS A 130 10.20 -12.00 1.74
N VAL A 131 11.27 -11.29 2.07
CA VAL A 131 11.94 -10.37 1.16
C VAL A 131 12.52 -11.11 -0.04
N GLU A 132 13.29 -12.18 0.19
CA GLU A 132 13.89 -13.01 -0.85
C GLU A 132 12.84 -13.66 -1.75
N ALA A 133 11.75 -14.17 -1.17
CA ALA A 133 10.65 -14.76 -1.91
C ALA A 133 9.97 -13.74 -2.83
N LEU A 134 9.74 -12.52 -2.35
CA LEU A 134 9.14 -11.45 -3.16
C LEU A 134 10.09 -10.99 -4.26
N VAL A 135 11.37 -10.79 -3.96
CA VAL A 135 12.39 -10.45 -4.96
C VAL A 135 12.45 -11.52 -6.06
N ALA A 136 12.52 -12.81 -5.67
CA ALA A 136 12.58 -13.91 -6.64
C ALA A 136 11.33 -13.98 -7.53
N ARG A 137 10.18 -13.58 -7.00
CA ARG A 137 8.90 -13.58 -7.74
C ARG A 137 8.79 -12.43 -8.73
N LEU A 138 9.33 -11.24 -8.40
CA LEU A 138 9.14 -10.01 -9.18
C LEU A 138 10.30 -9.73 -10.15
N LYS A 139 11.49 -10.28 -9.88
CA LYS A 139 12.67 -10.12 -10.74
C LYS A 139 12.67 -11.08 -11.92
N GLY A 140 13.18 -10.63 -13.07
CA GLY A 140 13.38 -11.46 -14.26
C GLY A 140 12.39 -11.18 -15.37
N VAL A 141 12.21 -12.16 -16.26
CA VAL A 141 11.35 -12.02 -17.44
C VAL A 141 9.94 -12.54 -17.15
N HIS A 142 8.95 -11.70 -17.36
CA HIS A 142 7.54 -11.98 -17.14
C HIS A 142 6.80 -12.09 -18.48
N GLN A 143 6.13 -13.22 -18.73
CA GLN A 143 5.20 -13.37 -19.85
C GLN A 143 3.88 -12.70 -19.46
N VAL A 144 3.76 -11.38 -19.73
CA VAL A 144 2.60 -10.58 -19.32
C VAL A 144 1.38 -10.74 -20.23
N ALA A 145 1.60 -11.12 -21.48
CA ALA A 145 0.56 -11.44 -22.46
C ALA A 145 1.12 -12.43 -23.50
N PRO A 146 0.29 -13.12 -24.33
CA PRO A 146 0.74 -14.21 -25.22
C PRO A 146 1.94 -13.87 -26.14
N LYS A 147 2.10 -12.59 -26.49
CA LYS A 147 3.19 -12.12 -27.37
C LYS A 147 4.02 -11.00 -26.76
N ARG A 148 3.93 -10.81 -25.44
CA ARG A 148 4.63 -9.72 -24.75
C ARG A 148 5.31 -10.20 -23.50
N GLN A 149 6.61 -9.99 -23.45
CA GLN A 149 7.44 -10.19 -22.27
C GLN A 149 7.95 -8.86 -21.77
N ILE A 150 8.06 -8.72 -20.46
CA ILE A 150 8.68 -7.56 -19.80
C ILE A 150 9.72 -8.09 -18.81
N GLU A 151 10.92 -7.55 -18.90
CA GLU A 151 12.03 -7.85 -18.00
C GLU A 151 12.04 -6.85 -16.84
N VAL A 152 12.14 -7.35 -15.60
CA VAL A 152 12.44 -6.56 -14.40
C VAL A 152 13.86 -6.88 -13.97
N ARG A 153 14.78 -5.91 -14.10
CA ARG A 153 16.22 -6.13 -13.88
C ARG A 153 16.62 -6.13 -12.43
N GLU A 154 16.13 -5.13 -11.69
CA GLU A 154 16.42 -5.00 -10.27
C GLU A 154 15.12 -4.88 -9.47
N VAL A 155 15.08 -5.51 -8.31
CA VAL A 155 13.95 -5.43 -7.37
C VAL A 155 14.50 -5.14 -5.98
N GLU A 156 13.95 -4.12 -5.34
CA GLU A 156 14.21 -3.77 -3.96
C GLU A 156 12.91 -3.80 -3.15
N VAL A 157 12.99 -4.33 -1.93
CA VAL A 157 11.83 -4.50 -1.04
C VAL A 157 12.09 -3.75 0.26
N LEU A 158 11.20 -2.82 0.58
CA LEU A 158 11.24 -1.99 1.79
C LEU A 158 10.12 -2.39 2.77
N ALA A 159 10.17 -1.89 4.00
CA ALA A 159 8.97 -1.83 4.83
C ALA A 159 8.05 -0.72 4.30
N GLN A 160 6.73 -0.98 4.20
CA GLN A 160 5.77 -0.05 3.58
C GLN A 160 5.90 1.40 4.07
N PRO A 161 5.99 1.70 5.39
CA PRO A 161 6.10 3.10 5.84
C PRO A 161 7.37 3.83 5.38
N VAL A 162 8.43 3.10 4.98
CA VAL A 162 9.65 3.72 4.42
C VAL A 162 9.33 4.45 3.11
N GLY A 163 8.40 3.92 2.31
CA GLY A 163 7.90 4.61 1.12
C GLY A 163 7.32 5.97 1.47
N THR A 164 6.40 6.02 2.43
CA THR A 164 5.85 7.32 2.89
C THR A 164 6.93 8.30 3.36
N LEU A 165 7.96 7.83 4.06
CA LEU A 165 9.08 8.71 4.45
C LEU A 165 9.80 9.26 3.22
N CYS A 166 10.12 8.43 2.23
CA CYS A 166 10.81 8.85 1.01
C CYS A 166 9.97 9.85 0.20
N ASP A 167 8.64 9.65 0.14
CA ASP A 167 7.72 10.59 -0.50
C ASP A 167 7.75 11.95 0.18
N VAL A 168 7.50 12.00 1.48
CA VAL A 168 7.51 13.25 2.25
C VAL A 168 8.88 13.94 2.23
N HIS A 169 9.96 13.16 2.28
CA HIS A 169 11.33 13.68 2.16
C HIS A 169 11.58 14.38 0.83
N SER A 170 10.91 14.00 -0.24
CA SER A 170 11.14 14.57 -1.57
C SER A 170 10.62 16.00 -1.73
N TYR A 171 9.69 16.45 -0.90
CA TYR A 171 9.03 17.76 -1.06
C TYR A 171 8.88 18.60 0.22
N HIS A 172 9.06 18.00 1.41
CA HIS A 172 8.77 18.70 2.66
C HIS A 172 9.90 19.64 3.10
N ASP A 173 9.54 20.83 3.56
CA ASP A 173 10.53 21.87 3.96
C ASP A 173 11.47 21.45 5.09
N ASP A 174 11.03 20.55 5.99
CA ASP A 174 11.83 20.05 7.10
C ASP A 174 12.63 18.76 6.76
N ALA A 175 12.68 18.35 5.49
CA ALA A 175 13.31 17.09 5.08
C ALA A 175 14.78 16.96 5.51
N ASP A 176 15.51 18.06 5.54
CA ASP A 176 16.91 18.13 6.00
C ASP A 176 17.07 17.76 7.49
N LEU A 177 16.03 17.93 8.31
CA LEU A 177 16.04 17.58 9.73
C LEU A 177 15.80 16.08 9.98
N PHE A 178 15.23 15.36 9.03
CA PHE A 178 14.82 13.96 9.22
C PHE A 178 16.00 13.04 9.53
N GLY A 179 17.19 13.34 8.98
CA GLY A 179 18.41 12.57 9.23
C GLY A 179 18.94 12.66 10.67
N GLU A 180 18.55 13.68 11.44
CA GLU A 180 19.00 13.87 12.83
C GLU A 180 17.90 13.55 13.85
N ALA A 181 16.64 13.47 13.41
CA ALA A 181 15.47 13.39 14.23
C ALA A 181 15.12 11.97 14.70
N SER A 182 14.28 11.91 15.74
CA SER A 182 13.52 10.73 16.12
C SER A 182 12.16 10.77 15.41
N LEU A 183 11.95 9.91 14.42
CA LEU A 183 10.76 9.88 13.56
C LEU A 183 9.94 8.63 13.82
N LEU A 184 8.62 8.79 13.84
CA LEU A 184 7.66 7.70 13.72
C LEU A 184 6.94 7.85 12.38
N VAL A 185 7.05 6.86 11.52
CA VAL A 185 6.29 6.82 10.26
C VAL A 185 5.16 5.82 10.40
N LEU A 186 3.93 6.27 10.19
CA LEU A 186 2.70 5.49 10.27
C LEU A 186 2.11 5.31 8.87
N ASP A 187 1.79 4.08 8.51
CA ASP A 187 0.99 3.72 7.36
C ASP A 187 -0.29 2.99 7.82
N PRO A 188 -1.32 3.73 8.25
CA PRO A 188 -2.62 3.14 8.53
C PRO A 188 -3.29 2.78 7.20
N GLY A 189 -3.06 1.55 6.77
CA GLY A 189 -3.78 0.90 5.70
C GLY A 189 -5.21 0.60 6.11
N PHE A 190 -6.01 0.07 5.17
CA PHE A 190 -7.38 -0.30 5.48
C PHE A 190 -7.46 -1.53 6.40
N PHE A 191 -6.47 -2.44 6.36
CA PHE A 191 -6.45 -3.71 7.12
C PHE A 191 -5.37 -3.82 8.18
N SER A 192 -4.34 -3.01 8.10
CA SER A 192 -3.24 -3.01 9.06
C SER A 192 -2.82 -1.58 9.35
N VAL A 193 -2.22 -1.40 10.50
CA VAL A 193 -1.40 -0.22 10.79
C VAL A 193 0.03 -0.69 10.84
N ASP A 194 0.80 -0.24 9.86
CA ASP A 194 2.22 -0.45 9.80
C ASP A 194 2.95 0.77 10.33
N TRP A 195 4.03 0.56 11.09
CA TRP A 195 4.88 1.66 11.53
C TRP A 195 6.34 1.30 11.52
N VAL A 196 7.15 2.31 11.22
CA VAL A 196 8.60 2.25 11.31
C VAL A 196 9.09 3.41 12.15
N MET A 197 9.97 3.10 13.08
CA MET A 197 10.63 4.06 13.92
C MET A 197 12.04 4.31 13.42
N PHE A 198 12.41 5.57 13.28
CA PHE A 198 13.76 6.00 12.91
C PHE A 198 14.38 6.81 14.04
N ARG A 199 15.67 6.68 14.19
CA ARG A 199 16.49 7.47 15.09
C ARG A 199 17.76 7.86 14.37
N ARG A 200 17.94 9.15 14.09
CA ARG A 200 19.10 9.66 13.37
C ARG A 200 19.38 8.93 12.06
N GLY A 201 18.33 8.71 11.29
CA GLY A 201 18.37 7.99 10.01
C GLY A 201 18.37 6.47 10.11
N ASP A 202 18.59 5.87 11.29
CA ASP A 202 18.63 4.42 11.48
C ASP A 202 17.27 3.84 11.88
N ILE A 203 16.84 2.76 11.21
CA ILE A 203 15.62 2.05 11.54
C ILE A 203 15.75 1.31 12.87
N GLN A 204 14.86 1.61 13.81
CA GLN A 204 14.75 0.93 15.09
C GLN A 204 13.85 -0.31 14.95
N ARG A 205 14.46 -1.44 14.59
CA ARG A 205 13.72 -2.66 14.24
C ARG A 205 12.80 -3.18 15.34
N GLU A 206 13.23 -3.11 16.59
CA GLU A 206 12.46 -3.60 17.75
C GLU A 206 11.22 -2.74 18.06
N SER A 207 11.28 -1.46 17.70
CA SER A 207 10.19 -0.48 17.88
C SER A 207 9.31 -0.29 16.65
N SER A 208 9.55 -1.06 15.57
CA SER A 208 8.80 -1.01 14.31
C SER A 208 7.99 -2.29 14.16
N ASN A 209 6.73 -2.26 13.74
CA ASN A 209 5.88 -3.45 13.64
C ASN A 209 4.67 -3.23 12.73
N THR A 210 3.81 -4.25 12.66
CA THR A 210 2.50 -4.26 12.00
C THR A 210 1.45 -4.66 13.03
N SER A 211 0.31 -3.97 13.09
CA SER A 211 -0.86 -4.39 13.85
C SER A 211 -2.01 -4.73 12.88
N LEU A 212 -2.51 -5.95 13.00
CA LEU A 212 -3.72 -6.40 12.30
C LEU A 212 -4.97 -6.22 13.17
N ASP A 213 -4.80 -6.01 14.47
CA ASP A 213 -5.91 -5.92 15.44
C ASP A 213 -6.80 -4.70 15.18
N ALA A 214 -6.23 -3.63 14.64
CA ALA A 214 -6.97 -2.40 14.36
C ALA A 214 -8.15 -2.63 13.41
N MET A 215 -7.99 -3.49 12.40
CA MET A 215 -9.05 -3.79 11.45
C MET A 215 -10.14 -4.68 12.06
N SER A 216 -9.75 -5.73 12.79
CA SER A 216 -10.75 -6.60 13.41
C SER A 216 -11.63 -5.82 14.38
N VAL A 217 -11.03 -4.98 15.20
CA VAL A 217 -11.75 -4.10 16.13
C VAL A 217 -12.62 -3.09 15.38
N LEU A 218 -12.15 -2.53 14.26
CA LEU A 218 -12.93 -1.60 13.44
C LEU A 218 -14.20 -2.26 12.89
N LEU A 219 -14.07 -3.44 12.28
CA LEU A 219 -15.21 -4.15 11.69
C LEU A 219 -16.23 -4.57 12.75
N ASP A 220 -15.76 -5.05 13.90
CA ASP A 220 -16.62 -5.42 15.02
C ASP A 220 -17.36 -4.19 15.56
N THR A 221 -16.65 -3.07 15.76
CA THR A 221 -17.24 -1.81 16.24
C THR A 221 -18.31 -1.28 15.27
N ILE A 222 -18.03 -1.28 13.97
CA ILE A 222 -19.02 -0.87 12.95
C ILE A 222 -20.26 -1.76 13.01
N ASN A 223 -20.07 -3.07 13.06
CA ASN A 223 -21.19 -4.02 13.09
C ASN A 223 -22.04 -3.85 14.36
N GLU A 224 -21.42 -3.66 15.52
CA GLU A 224 -22.09 -3.44 16.80
C GLU A 224 -22.88 -2.12 16.81
N GLU A 225 -22.33 -1.05 16.25
CA GLU A 225 -23.03 0.24 16.16
C GLU A 225 -24.26 0.14 15.26
N ILE A 226 -24.13 -0.51 14.09
CA ILE A 226 -25.25 -0.75 13.19
C ILE A 226 -26.31 -1.60 13.88
N ALA A 227 -25.91 -2.68 14.55
CA ALA A 227 -26.83 -3.54 15.31
C ALA A 227 -27.57 -2.77 16.40
N ARG A 228 -26.91 -1.88 17.10
CA ARG A 228 -27.51 -1.03 18.16
C ARG A 228 -28.54 -0.06 17.60
N GLU A 229 -28.29 0.53 16.43
CA GLU A 229 -29.17 1.54 15.83
C GLU A 229 -30.38 0.91 15.10
N HIS A 230 -30.19 -0.24 14.42
CA HIS A 230 -31.19 -0.85 13.57
C HIS A 230 -31.80 -2.15 14.14
N GLY A 231 -31.29 -2.61 15.28
CA GLY A 231 -31.66 -3.87 15.91
C GLY A 231 -31.06 -5.11 15.21
N GLY A 232 -31.10 -6.25 15.90
CA GLY A 232 -30.56 -7.52 15.41
C GLY A 232 -29.04 -7.63 15.52
N ASP A 233 -28.44 -8.45 14.65
CA ASP A 233 -27.00 -8.78 14.69
C ASP A 233 -26.14 -7.90 13.77
N GLY A 234 -26.73 -6.84 13.21
CA GLY A 234 -26.08 -6.02 12.18
C GLY A 234 -25.97 -6.75 10.82
N PRO A 235 -25.27 -6.13 9.83
CA PRO A 235 -25.11 -6.75 8.51
C PRO A 235 -24.13 -7.93 8.50
N GLY A 236 -23.32 -8.07 9.54
CA GLY A 236 -22.25 -9.03 9.67
C GLY A 236 -20.91 -8.48 9.18
N ARG A 237 -19.85 -8.85 9.91
CA ARG A 237 -18.47 -8.42 9.67
C ARG A 237 -18.03 -8.61 8.22
N ASP A 238 -18.25 -9.79 7.64
CA ASP A 238 -17.83 -10.13 6.28
C ASP A 238 -18.43 -9.19 5.22
N LYS A 239 -19.71 -8.81 5.38
CA LYS A 239 -20.35 -7.88 4.44
C LYS A 239 -19.79 -6.48 4.53
N ILE A 240 -19.49 -6.01 5.75
CA ILE A 240 -18.86 -4.71 5.98
C ILE A 240 -17.45 -4.74 5.37
N GLU A 241 -16.66 -5.76 5.68
CA GLU A 241 -15.32 -5.95 5.16
C GLU A 241 -15.31 -5.93 3.63
N ILE A 242 -16.12 -6.75 2.97
CA ILE A 242 -16.25 -6.79 1.51
C ILE A 242 -16.67 -5.43 0.93
N ALA A 243 -17.57 -4.71 1.59
CA ALA A 243 -17.99 -3.39 1.13
C ALA A 243 -16.84 -2.39 1.18
N LEU A 244 -16.15 -2.32 2.31
CA LEU A 244 -15.03 -1.42 2.51
C LEU A 244 -13.84 -1.75 1.60
N GLN A 245 -13.50 -3.05 1.42
CA GLN A 245 -12.46 -3.52 0.49
C GLN A 245 -12.73 -3.09 -0.96
N ASN A 246 -14.00 -3.05 -1.33
CA ASN A 246 -14.43 -2.70 -2.68
C ASN A 246 -14.80 -1.22 -2.81
N ASN A 247 -14.41 -0.37 -1.85
CA ASN A 247 -14.75 1.05 -1.79
C ASN A 247 -16.26 1.31 -1.98
N ARG A 248 -17.11 0.41 -1.48
CA ARG A 248 -18.55 0.61 -1.49
C ARG A 248 -18.95 1.46 -0.30
N GLU A 249 -19.71 2.50 -0.55
CA GLU A 249 -20.21 3.39 0.49
C GLU A 249 -21.34 2.79 1.33
N SER A 250 -21.92 1.66 0.88
CA SER A 250 -23.10 1.06 1.53
C SER A 250 -23.10 -0.45 1.51
N VAL A 251 -23.82 -1.05 2.48
CA VAL A 251 -24.15 -2.49 2.54
C VAL A 251 -25.67 -2.71 2.40
N LEU A 252 -26.04 -3.90 1.91
CA LEU A 252 -27.45 -4.33 1.90
C LEU A 252 -27.80 -4.94 3.27
N MET A 253 -28.79 -4.34 3.95
CA MET A 253 -29.33 -4.83 5.21
C MET A 253 -30.85 -4.74 5.20
N PHE A 254 -31.53 -5.85 5.49
CA PHE A 254 -33.01 -5.95 5.53
C PHE A 254 -33.71 -5.33 4.30
N GLY A 255 -33.17 -5.55 3.09
CA GLY A 255 -33.73 -5.04 1.84
C GLY A 255 -33.42 -3.57 1.53
N ASN A 256 -32.75 -2.86 2.43
CA ASN A 256 -32.36 -1.45 2.27
C ASN A 256 -30.84 -1.29 2.12
N ARG A 257 -30.42 -0.22 1.45
CA ARG A 257 -29.02 0.20 1.45
C ARG A 257 -28.75 1.05 2.69
N LEU A 258 -27.78 0.61 3.47
CA LEU A 258 -27.29 1.32 4.65
C LEU A 258 -25.94 1.98 4.30
N ASP A 259 -25.84 3.30 4.47
CA ASP A 259 -24.61 4.05 4.32
C ASP A 259 -23.63 3.67 5.46
N LEU A 260 -22.39 3.33 5.10
CA LEU A 260 -21.35 2.95 6.05
C LEU A 260 -20.51 4.13 6.56
N ALA A 261 -20.44 5.23 5.83
CA ALA A 261 -19.53 6.34 6.16
C ALA A 261 -19.71 6.86 7.60
N PRO A 262 -20.94 7.12 8.10
CA PRO A 262 -21.13 7.60 9.47
C PRO A 262 -20.65 6.61 10.54
N TYR A 263 -20.79 5.31 10.29
CA TYR A 263 -20.35 4.25 11.21
C TYR A 263 -18.82 4.10 11.20
N VAL A 264 -18.21 4.16 10.02
CA VAL A 264 -16.76 4.13 9.85
C VAL A 264 -16.12 5.31 10.58
N ASP A 265 -16.62 6.52 10.40
CA ASP A 265 -16.09 7.72 11.04
C ASP A 265 -16.18 7.64 12.58
N ARG A 266 -17.33 7.18 13.12
CA ARG A 266 -17.48 6.98 14.57
C ARG A 266 -16.58 5.88 15.11
N ALA A 267 -16.52 4.74 14.44
CA ALA A 267 -15.68 3.62 14.86
C ALA A 267 -14.19 4.01 14.84
N MET A 268 -13.73 4.67 13.78
CA MET A 268 -12.35 5.12 13.67
C MET A 268 -11.96 6.14 14.75
N SER A 269 -12.88 7.01 15.15
CA SER A 269 -12.64 7.95 16.26
C SER A 269 -12.28 7.25 17.59
N THR A 270 -12.64 5.99 17.75
CA THR A 270 -12.34 5.16 18.92
C THR A 270 -11.15 4.23 18.67
N VAL A 271 -11.10 3.63 17.46
CA VAL A 271 -10.10 2.61 17.12
C VAL A 271 -8.71 3.23 16.92
N ALA A 272 -8.61 4.37 16.24
CA ALA A 272 -7.32 5.00 15.96
C ALA A 272 -6.56 5.42 17.25
N PRO A 273 -7.16 6.10 18.25
CA PRO A 273 -6.50 6.39 19.50
C PRO A 273 -6.05 5.13 20.26
N ARG A 274 -6.85 4.06 20.23
CA ARG A 274 -6.52 2.79 20.87
C ARG A 274 -5.34 2.10 20.19
N ALA A 275 -5.33 2.04 18.86
CA ALA A 275 -4.22 1.48 18.10
C ALA A 275 -2.91 2.22 18.37
N LEU A 276 -2.95 3.56 18.41
CA LEU A 276 -1.78 4.38 18.77
C LEU A 276 -1.35 4.24 20.23
N SER A 277 -2.28 4.03 21.14
CA SER A 277 -1.93 3.76 22.56
C SER A 277 -1.18 2.43 22.69
N ASN A 278 -1.63 1.37 21.97
CA ASN A 278 -0.94 0.09 21.92
C ASN A 278 0.46 0.22 21.30
N LEU A 279 0.57 1.01 20.23
CA LEU A 279 1.84 1.33 19.58
C LEU A 279 2.78 2.03 20.57
N LYS A 280 2.29 3.04 21.30
CA LYS A 280 3.08 3.74 22.33
C LYS A 280 3.58 2.82 23.42
N GLU A 281 2.80 1.81 23.82
CA GLU A 281 3.24 0.80 24.78
C GLU A 281 4.38 -0.07 24.24
N GLN A 282 4.33 -0.43 22.98
CA GLN A 282 5.42 -1.17 22.32
C GLN A 282 6.69 -0.33 22.15
N MET A 283 6.54 1.00 22.10
CA MET A 283 7.67 1.94 22.05
C MET A 283 8.31 2.24 23.42
N ARG A 284 7.80 1.71 24.53
CA ARG A 284 8.34 1.96 25.89
C ARG A 284 9.81 1.59 26.07
N PHE A 285 10.36 0.74 25.21
CA PHE A 285 11.81 0.46 25.18
C PHE A 285 12.66 1.66 24.77
N MET A 286 12.02 2.76 24.33
CA MET A 286 12.65 4.04 24.03
C MET A 286 12.55 5.03 25.21
N GLU A 287 12.66 4.54 26.44
CA GLU A 287 12.57 5.37 27.64
C GLU A 287 13.54 6.57 27.58
N GLY A 288 12.95 7.76 27.55
CA GLY A 288 13.65 9.03 27.68
C GLY A 288 13.80 9.89 26.45
N GLU A 289 13.41 9.44 25.26
CA GLU A 289 13.44 10.27 24.03
C GLU A 289 12.04 10.69 23.57
N ALA A 290 11.89 11.99 23.29
CA ALA A 290 10.70 12.51 22.66
C ALA A 290 10.77 12.26 21.14
N LEU A 291 9.62 12.02 20.51
CA LEU A 291 9.52 12.07 19.04
C LEU A 291 9.60 13.54 18.58
N ASP A 292 10.40 13.78 17.56
CA ASP A 292 10.47 15.07 16.88
C ASP A 292 9.36 15.18 15.83
N PHE A 293 9.17 14.12 15.02
CA PHE A 293 8.17 14.08 13.97
C PHE A 293 7.37 12.78 13.98
N ILE A 294 6.12 12.89 13.53
CA ILE A 294 5.28 11.76 13.16
C ILE A 294 4.81 12.00 11.73
N ILE A 295 5.19 11.11 10.82
CA ILE A 295 4.78 11.17 9.41
C ILE A 295 3.67 10.14 9.21
N VAL A 296 2.54 10.56 8.61
CA VAL A 296 1.37 9.70 8.41
C VAL A 296 1.05 9.62 6.92
N GLY A 297 1.14 8.41 6.35
CA GLY A 297 0.68 8.07 5.01
C GLY A 297 -0.55 7.16 5.04
N GLY A 298 -0.79 6.45 3.93
CA GLY A 298 -1.85 5.45 3.83
C GLY A 298 -3.28 6.00 3.79
N GLY A 299 -4.23 5.15 3.43
CA GLY A 299 -5.63 5.54 3.24
C GLY A 299 -6.36 5.95 4.54
N GLY A 300 -5.86 5.53 5.70
CA GLY A 300 -6.40 5.87 7.02
C GLY A 300 -5.85 7.14 7.64
N ALA A 301 -4.94 7.85 6.98
CA ALA A 301 -4.15 8.96 7.56
C ALA A 301 -5.02 10.00 8.29
N ARG A 302 -6.16 10.39 7.72
CA ARG A 302 -7.08 11.38 8.31
C ARG A 302 -7.54 11.05 9.73
N PHE A 303 -7.70 9.74 10.05
CA PHE A 303 -8.17 9.31 11.36
C PHE A 303 -7.04 9.22 12.39
N TYR A 304 -5.81 9.02 11.91
CA TYR A 304 -4.65 8.87 12.77
C TYR A 304 -3.95 10.18 13.08
N GLN A 305 -4.11 11.22 12.26
CA GLN A 305 -3.50 12.52 12.46
C GLN A 305 -3.85 13.13 13.83
N ASP A 306 -5.14 13.30 14.10
CA ASP A 306 -5.63 13.91 15.35
C ASP A 306 -5.26 13.05 16.57
N ALA A 307 -5.39 11.72 16.44
CA ALA A 307 -5.02 10.79 17.50
C ALA A 307 -3.51 10.83 17.79
N ALA A 308 -2.66 10.94 16.76
CA ALA A 308 -1.21 11.07 16.90
C ALA A 308 -0.85 12.40 17.58
N GLN A 309 -1.45 13.51 17.15
CA GLN A 309 -1.21 14.83 17.75
C GLN A 309 -1.61 14.86 19.24
N HIS A 310 -2.73 14.20 19.59
CA HIS A 310 -3.19 14.13 20.97
C HIS A 310 -2.26 13.27 21.85
N LEU A 311 -1.81 12.13 21.32
CA LEU A 311 -0.99 11.19 22.08
C LEU A 311 0.48 11.62 22.22
N PHE A 312 0.97 12.37 21.22
CA PHE A 312 2.34 12.87 21.14
C PHE A 312 2.36 14.40 20.92
N PRO A 313 1.91 15.19 21.93
CA PRO A 313 1.65 16.62 21.74
C PRO A 313 2.89 17.47 21.47
N ARG A 314 4.10 16.92 21.63
CA ARG A 314 5.36 17.61 21.35
C ARG A 314 5.93 17.30 19.97
N ALA A 315 5.45 16.24 19.33
CA ALA A 315 5.89 15.88 17.99
C ALA A 315 5.19 16.74 16.93
N LYS A 316 5.91 17.12 15.87
CA LYS A 316 5.30 17.71 14.68
C LYS A 316 4.68 16.59 13.85
N VAL A 317 3.36 16.63 13.65
CA VAL A 317 2.66 15.66 12.81
C VAL A 317 2.60 16.17 11.38
N ILE A 318 3.09 15.37 10.45
CA ILE A 318 3.11 15.63 9.01
C ILE A 318 2.25 14.55 8.33
N VAL A 319 1.26 14.94 7.56
CA VAL A 319 0.49 14.02 6.71
C VAL A 319 0.99 14.16 5.29
N ALA A 320 1.27 13.03 4.63
CA ALA A 320 1.68 13.04 3.24
C ALA A 320 0.61 13.68 2.35
N ASP A 321 0.99 14.56 1.42
CA ASP A 321 0.07 15.33 0.57
C ASP A 321 -0.86 14.42 -0.23
N ASN A 322 -0.31 13.35 -0.80
CA ASN A 322 -1.04 12.29 -1.50
C ASN A 322 -0.98 10.99 -0.70
N ASN A 323 -1.49 11.01 0.52
CA ASN A 323 -1.37 9.92 1.49
C ASN A 323 -1.73 8.52 0.94
N VAL A 324 -2.67 8.41 0.00
CA VAL A 324 -3.06 7.12 -0.62
C VAL A 324 -1.94 6.54 -1.47
N THR A 325 -1.17 7.38 -2.16
CA THR A 325 -0.11 6.96 -3.09
C THR A 325 1.29 7.15 -2.54
N SER A 326 1.45 7.66 -1.31
CA SER A 326 2.73 8.02 -0.71
C SER A 326 3.76 6.88 -0.72
N ASN A 327 3.33 5.63 -0.45
CA ASN A 327 4.25 4.50 -0.52
C ASN A 327 4.77 4.29 -1.96
N ALA A 328 3.88 4.25 -2.96
CA ALA A 328 4.30 4.02 -4.34
C ALA A 328 5.19 5.17 -4.87
N SER A 329 4.81 6.41 -4.57
CA SER A 329 5.59 7.61 -4.92
C SER A 329 6.97 7.58 -4.26
N GLY A 330 7.03 7.32 -2.97
CA GLY A 330 8.28 7.22 -2.24
C GLY A 330 9.17 6.06 -2.68
N TYR A 331 8.59 4.93 -3.12
CA TYR A 331 9.37 3.86 -3.72
C TYR A 331 10.04 4.30 -5.03
N TRP A 332 9.34 5.10 -5.85
CA TRP A 332 9.93 5.67 -7.04
C TRP A 332 11.07 6.63 -6.72
N PHE A 333 10.90 7.56 -5.76
CA PHE A 333 11.95 8.47 -5.32
C PHE A 333 13.15 7.73 -4.73
N HIS A 334 12.92 6.67 -3.94
CA HIS A 334 13.99 5.81 -3.43
C HIS A 334 14.75 5.14 -4.58
N GLY A 335 14.03 4.59 -5.56
CA GLY A 335 14.63 4.01 -6.76
C GLY A 335 15.43 5.01 -7.58
N LEU A 336 14.97 6.26 -7.67
CA LEU A 336 15.67 7.36 -8.34
C LEU A 336 17.00 7.69 -7.66
N SER A 337 17.00 7.83 -6.33
CA SER A 337 18.21 8.15 -5.55
C SER A 337 19.31 7.11 -5.71
N ASN A 338 18.96 5.86 -5.93
CA ASN A 338 19.89 4.73 -6.13
C ASN A 338 20.27 4.50 -7.60
N ALA A 339 19.67 5.22 -8.56
CA ALA A 339 19.96 5.10 -10.00
C ALA A 339 21.06 6.03 -10.50
N ILE A 340 21.31 7.10 -9.76
CA ILE A 340 22.33 8.13 -10.02
C ILE A 340 23.66 7.70 -9.39
#